data_e2fd559c89cbebee6950bfc173d1b362
#
_entry.id   e2fd559c89cbebee6950bfc173d1b362
#
_cell.length_a   1.000
_cell.length_b   1.000
_cell.length_c   1.000
_cell.angle_alpha   90.00
_cell.angle_beta   90.00
_cell.angle_gamma   90.00
#
_symmetry.space_group_name_H-M   'P 1'
#
loop_
_entity.id
_entity.type
_entity.pdbx_description
1 polymer ?
#
loop_
_entity_poly.entity_id
_entity_poly.type
_entity_poly.pdbx_seq_one_letter_code
_entity_poly.pdbx_strand_id
1 'polypeptide(L)'
;MRKLGAFMALVTVAVALPVVGAAEVAQADGPGVGTPWVVSLGDSYISGEAGRWAGNSNNSSSSVDAGGSAAYYDNGGVSETINRCHRSTAAEIHIGGGINSLNLACSGAKVNTFTSSDGYFKPGIDFYQSGSNKGQARMLQEFAGTHNVKMIMLSIGGNDFNFADIVQACVVDFLTSPSWWKNYCYDDSSVKANFTTTNVSAKTALITTAVNNVKTAMANAGYSTSQYTIVMQTYPSPIPNGSGFRYSESGYTRQSTGGCGFWNKDADWANNTAMVKINGAVVSAATAANTAGNVKVMRLDGAFNGRRLCESGVNLMENTGYGNWTNANAVNATEWVAQIRTVSTIFGPYYVQESIHPNWWGEKAIRNCVRQAWNGGSPRGGTCSRSGNGLNANGEPNMALT
;
A
#
# COMPACT_ATOMS: atom_id res chain seq x y z
N MET A 1 -55.78 81.68 -34.54
CA MET A 1 -55.85 81.23 -33.16
C MET A 1 -55.48 79.71 -33.12
N ARG A 2 -54.25 79.39 -32.78
CA ARG A 2 -53.77 77.99 -32.69
C ARG A 2 -53.51 77.69 -31.22
N LYS A 3 -54.25 76.70 -30.71
CA LYS A 3 -54.02 76.19 -29.33
C LYS A 3 -52.86 75.23 -29.35
N LEU A 4 -51.81 75.50 -28.54
CA LEU A 4 -50.72 74.58 -28.18
C LEU A 4 -51.25 73.64 -27.07
N GLY A 5 -51.24 72.37 -27.30
CA GLY A 5 -51.42 71.37 -26.28
C GLY A 5 -50.06 70.86 -25.77
N ALA A 6 -49.80 70.99 -24.46
CA ALA A 6 -48.60 70.51 -23.83
C ALA A 6 -48.77 69.00 -23.45
N PHE A 7 -47.91 68.11 -23.96
CA PHE A 7 -47.81 66.74 -23.52
C PHE A 7 -46.82 66.65 -22.38
N MET A 8 -47.30 66.22 -21.23
CA MET A 8 -46.46 65.89 -20.06
C MET A 8 -46.07 64.42 -20.13
N ALA A 9 -44.81 64.15 -20.39
CA ALA A 9 -44.28 62.79 -20.39
C ALA A 9 -43.88 62.40 -18.94
N LEU A 10 -44.56 61.37 -18.41
CA LEU A 10 -44.23 60.77 -17.13
C LEU A 10 -43.02 59.83 -17.33
N VAL A 11 -41.87 60.16 -16.77
CA VAL A 11 -40.69 59.28 -16.76
C VAL A 11 -40.77 58.42 -15.48
N THR A 12 -41.10 57.15 -15.61
CA THR A 12 -41.00 56.17 -14.53
C THR A 12 -39.55 55.71 -14.42
N VAL A 13 -38.85 56.10 -13.37
CA VAL A 13 -37.53 55.61 -13.03
C VAL A 13 -37.70 54.25 -12.29
N ALA A 14 -37.39 53.15 -12.98
CA ALA A 14 -37.29 51.87 -12.34
C ALA A 14 -35.97 51.78 -11.54
N VAL A 15 -36.05 51.79 -10.23
CA VAL A 15 -34.90 51.54 -9.33
C VAL A 15 -34.69 50.04 -9.29
N ALA A 16 -33.66 49.55 -10.01
CA ALA A 16 -33.20 48.16 -9.89
C ALA A 16 -32.43 48.04 -8.56
N LEU A 17 -33.00 47.38 -7.58
CA LEU A 17 -32.28 46.97 -6.37
C LEU A 17 -31.27 45.87 -6.76
N PRO A 18 -29.99 46.01 -6.41
CA PRO A 18 -29.04 44.92 -6.58
C PRO A 18 -29.46 43.73 -5.69
N VAL A 19 -29.76 42.59 -6.28
CA VAL A 19 -29.83 41.33 -5.56
C VAL A 19 -28.40 41.01 -5.10
N VAL A 20 -28.09 41.32 -3.86
CA VAL A 20 -26.89 40.85 -3.21
C VAL A 20 -27.08 39.33 -3.04
N GLY A 21 -26.56 38.56 -3.99
CA GLY A 21 -26.46 37.12 -3.85
C GLY A 21 -25.70 36.87 -2.55
N ALA A 22 -26.34 36.16 -1.60
CA ALA A 22 -25.65 35.66 -0.43
C ALA A 22 -24.48 34.81 -0.95
N ALA A 23 -23.24 35.25 -0.73
CA ALA A 23 -22.06 34.43 -0.94
C ALA A 23 -22.29 33.19 -0.07
N GLU A 24 -22.43 32.02 -0.69
CA GLU A 24 -22.38 30.76 0.05
C GLU A 24 -21.06 30.77 0.81
N VAL A 25 -21.14 30.87 2.12
CA VAL A 25 -19.98 30.68 3.01
C VAL A 25 -19.55 29.23 2.77
N ALA A 26 -18.41 29.05 2.09
CA ALA A 26 -17.86 27.72 1.88
C ALA A 26 -17.74 27.07 3.26
N GLN A 27 -18.52 26.05 3.50
CA GLN A 27 -18.47 25.31 4.77
C GLN A 27 -17.07 24.72 4.90
N ALA A 28 -16.38 24.98 6.01
CA ALA A 28 -15.06 24.44 6.27
C ALA A 28 -15.11 22.90 6.20
N ASP A 29 -14.12 22.29 5.52
CA ASP A 29 -13.97 20.84 5.49
C ASP A 29 -13.83 20.29 6.92
N GLY A 30 -14.41 19.12 7.15
CA GLY A 30 -14.40 18.49 8.46
C GLY A 30 -15.13 17.14 8.46
N PRO A 31 -15.46 16.61 9.64
CA PRO A 31 -16.11 15.31 9.75
C PRO A 31 -17.39 15.18 8.91
N GLY A 32 -17.31 14.41 7.82
CA GLY A 32 -18.44 14.15 6.94
C GLY A 32 -18.81 15.26 5.96
N VAL A 33 -18.09 16.39 5.93
CA VAL A 33 -18.37 17.56 5.09
C VAL A 33 -17.15 17.94 4.24
N GLY A 34 -17.38 18.35 3.01
CA GLY A 34 -16.33 18.77 2.07
C GLY A 34 -15.86 17.66 1.14
N THR A 35 -14.76 17.92 0.43
CA THR A 35 -14.20 16.98 -0.54
C THR A 35 -13.74 15.68 0.15
N PRO A 36 -14.14 14.50 -0.37
CA PRO A 36 -13.80 13.24 0.28
C PRO A 36 -12.31 12.92 0.20
N TRP A 37 -11.79 12.34 1.28
CA TRP A 37 -10.43 11.84 1.39
C TRP A 37 -10.40 10.33 1.61
N VAL A 38 -9.38 9.69 1.01
CA VAL A 38 -8.96 8.34 1.34
C VAL A 38 -7.60 8.41 2.00
N VAL A 39 -7.41 7.67 3.11
CA VAL A 39 -6.19 7.72 3.92
C VAL A 39 -5.64 6.32 4.11
N SER A 40 -4.34 6.12 3.90
CA SER A 40 -3.67 4.85 4.22
C SER A 40 -2.88 4.95 5.51
N LEU A 41 -2.96 3.88 6.31
CA LEU A 41 -2.13 3.61 7.47
C LEU A 41 -1.56 2.20 7.34
N GLY A 42 -0.40 1.98 7.93
CA GLY A 42 0.17 0.63 7.95
C GLY A 42 1.67 0.61 7.80
N ASP A 43 2.13 -0.50 7.23
CA ASP A 43 3.53 -0.81 7.04
C ASP A 43 4.00 -0.57 5.59
N SER A 44 5.08 -1.22 5.18
CA SER A 44 5.73 -1.05 3.88
C SER A 44 4.87 -1.44 2.68
N TYR A 45 3.97 -2.44 2.84
CA TYR A 45 3.13 -2.92 1.74
C TYR A 45 2.07 -1.92 1.29
N ILE A 46 1.74 -0.93 2.13
CA ILE A 46 0.79 0.12 1.80
C ILE A 46 1.46 1.50 1.73
N SER A 47 2.70 1.64 2.24
CA SER A 47 3.46 2.89 2.09
C SER A 47 3.91 3.12 0.65
N GLY A 48 4.02 2.07 -0.15
CA GLY A 48 4.55 2.09 -1.51
C GLY A 48 6.05 1.83 -1.56
N GLU A 49 6.61 1.08 -0.59
CA GLU A 49 7.97 0.57 -0.62
C GLU A 49 8.22 -0.16 -1.96
N ALA A 50 9.39 0.05 -2.59
CA ALA A 50 9.71 -0.40 -3.95
C ALA A 50 8.85 0.21 -5.09
N GLY A 51 7.90 1.07 -4.80
CA GLY A 51 7.04 1.72 -5.79
C GLY A 51 7.78 2.65 -6.78
N ARG A 52 9.10 2.80 -6.67
CA ARG A 52 9.96 3.45 -7.66
C ARG A 52 10.12 2.60 -8.92
N TRP A 53 10.18 1.26 -8.81
CA TRP A 53 10.68 0.36 -9.83
C TRP A 53 9.57 -0.37 -10.59
N ALA A 54 9.47 -0.21 -11.89
CA ALA A 54 8.48 -0.88 -12.74
C ALA A 54 9.02 -2.20 -13.32
N GLY A 55 9.27 -3.16 -12.46
CA GLY A 55 9.90 -4.45 -12.76
C GLY A 55 11.28 -4.58 -12.10
N ASN A 56 11.99 -5.63 -12.45
CA ASN A 56 13.35 -5.91 -12.00
C ASN A 56 14.34 -5.91 -13.17
N SER A 57 15.57 -5.45 -12.92
CA SER A 57 16.67 -5.51 -13.88
C SER A 57 18.01 -5.64 -13.16
N ASN A 58 18.91 -6.45 -13.71
CA ASN A 58 20.31 -6.55 -13.29
C ASN A 58 21.26 -5.75 -14.20
N ASN A 59 20.79 -5.31 -15.37
CA ASN A 59 21.63 -4.63 -16.36
C ASN A 59 21.54 -3.11 -16.26
N SER A 60 20.34 -2.55 -16.13
CA SER A 60 20.14 -1.11 -16.10
C SER A 60 18.97 -0.72 -15.21
N SER A 61 19.23 0.02 -14.13
CA SER A 61 18.20 0.58 -13.27
C SER A 61 17.28 1.55 -14.03
N SER A 62 17.79 2.26 -15.04
CA SER A 62 16.99 3.20 -15.82
C SER A 62 15.90 2.53 -16.65
N SER A 63 16.07 1.24 -17.01
CA SER A 63 15.05 0.49 -17.75
C SER A 63 13.80 0.19 -16.95
N VAL A 64 13.87 0.30 -15.63
CA VAL A 64 12.79 0.01 -14.67
C VAL A 64 12.47 1.19 -13.72
N ASP A 65 13.23 2.29 -13.78
CA ASP A 65 13.03 3.46 -12.90
C ASP A 65 11.84 4.30 -13.38
N ALA A 66 10.66 4.02 -12.84
CA ALA A 66 9.43 4.75 -13.18
C ALA A 66 9.15 5.93 -12.24
N GLY A 67 9.63 5.88 -11.03
CA GLY A 67 9.39 6.91 -10.01
C GLY A 67 10.47 7.97 -9.90
N GLY A 68 11.68 7.70 -10.43
CA GLY A 68 12.82 8.59 -10.29
C GLY A 68 13.36 8.69 -8.86
N SER A 69 14.38 9.53 -8.67
CA SER A 69 15.06 9.71 -7.38
C SER A 69 14.17 10.31 -6.28
N ALA A 70 13.08 10.99 -6.66
CA ALA A 70 12.14 11.62 -5.75
C ALA A 70 10.88 10.76 -5.48
N ALA A 71 10.89 9.47 -5.85
CA ALA A 71 9.75 8.58 -5.72
C ALA A 71 9.14 8.52 -4.32
N TYR A 72 9.96 8.74 -3.28
CA TYR A 72 9.55 8.68 -1.86
C TYR A 72 9.43 10.06 -1.19
N TYR A 73 9.56 11.16 -1.96
CA TYR A 73 9.54 12.52 -1.42
C TYR A 73 8.10 13.01 -1.23
N ASP A 74 7.53 12.74 -0.05
CA ASP A 74 6.17 13.12 0.33
C ASP A 74 6.07 14.51 0.97
N ASN A 75 7.21 15.20 1.21
CA ASN A 75 7.28 16.56 1.72
C ASN A 75 7.52 17.55 0.57
N GLY A 76 6.46 17.90 -0.13
CA GLY A 76 6.54 18.87 -1.24
C GLY A 76 7.44 18.43 -2.39
N GLY A 77 7.75 17.16 -2.53
CA GLY A 77 8.63 16.61 -3.57
C GLY A 77 10.12 16.86 -3.35
N VAL A 78 10.54 17.32 -2.15
CA VAL A 78 11.94 17.65 -1.84
C VAL A 78 12.62 16.71 -0.85
N SER A 79 11.82 16.01 -0.01
CA SER A 79 12.32 15.06 0.99
C SER A 79 11.21 14.13 1.47
N GLU A 80 11.56 13.12 2.27
CA GLU A 80 10.59 12.37 3.04
C GLU A 80 10.15 13.17 4.28
N THR A 81 8.86 13.19 4.59
CA THR A 81 8.32 13.77 5.84
C THR A 81 8.85 13.04 7.07
N ILE A 82 8.90 11.71 6.99
CA ILE A 82 9.51 10.83 7.98
C ILE A 82 10.52 9.95 7.25
N ASN A 83 11.78 10.13 7.58
CA ASN A 83 12.88 9.45 6.90
C ASN A 83 12.71 7.91 6.92
N ARG A 84 12.90 7.28 5.78
CA ARG A 84 12.75 5.83 5.59
C ARG A 84 11.33 5.28 5.82
N CYS A 85 10.31 6.13 5.73
CA CYS A 85 8.93 5.64 5.60
C CYS A 85 8.58 5.25 4.17
N HIS A 86 9.32 5.74 3.18
CA HIS A 86 9.19 5.42 1.76
C HIS A 86 7.74 5.50 1.26
N ARG A 87 7.07 6.63 1.52
CA ARG A 87 5.72 6.94 1.03
C ARG A 87 5.80 7.29 -0.45
N SER A 88 5.60 6.29 -1.29
CA SER A 88 5.77 6.45 -2.73
C SER A 88 4.61 7.19 -3.38
N THR A 89 4.92 7.97 -4.42
CA THR A 89 3.90 8.51 -5.35
C THR A 89 3.18 7.41 -6.11
N ALA A 90 3.76 6.20 -6.20
CA ALA A 90 3.12 5.02 -6.77
C ALA A 90 2.21 4.28 -5.77
N ALA A 91 2.20 4.63 -4.47
CA ALA A 91 1.41 3.93 -3.46
C ALA A 91 -0.06 3.79 -3.86
N GLU A 92 -0.63 2.66 -3.51
CA GLU A 92 -1.97 2.23 -3.89
C GLU A 92 -3.10 3.20 -3.48
N ILE A 93 -2.88 4.01 -2.43
CA ILE A 93 -3.87 4.94 -1.91
C ILE A 93 -4.19 6.09 -2.89
N HIS A 94 -3.29 6.42 -3.81
CA HIS A 94 -3.44 7.55 -4.73
C HIS A 94 -4.40 7.21 -5.89
N ILE A 95 -5.68 6.95 -5.57
CA ILE A 95 -6.69 6.52 -6.54
C ILE A 95 -7.10 7.62 -7.54
N GLY A 96 -6.85 8.89 -7.29
CA GLY A 96 -7.21 9.99 -8.19
C GLY A 96 -8.72 10.11 -8.46
N GLY A 97 -9.10 10.59 -9.66
CA GLY A 97 -10.52 10.68 -10.04
C GLY A 97 -11.33 11.71 -9.22
N GLY A 98 -10.70 12.81 -8.78
CA GLY A 98 -11.32 13.83 -7.95
C GLY A 98 -11.37 13.47 -6.45
N ILE A 99 -10.78 12.36 -6.05
CA ILE A 99 -10.69 11.93 -4.65
C ILE A 99 -9.31 12.29 -4.12
N ASN A 100 -9.27 13.04 -3.04
CA ASN A 100 -8.02 13.35 -2.35
C ASN A 100 -7.50 12.13 -1.59
N SER A 101 -6.19 12.04 -1.45
CA SER A 101 -5.54 10.92 -0.76
C SER A 101 -4.41 11.37 0.14
N LEU A 102 -4.24 10.70 1.28
CA LEU A 102 -3.13 10.91 2.20
C LEU A 102 -2.51 9.55 2.58
N ASN A 103 -1.20 9.46 2.45
CA ASN A 103 -0.43 8.29 2.88
C ASN A 103 0.23 8.58 4.23
N LEU A 104 -0.23 7.94 5.30
CA LEU A 104 0.36 8.01 6.64
C LEU A 104 1.18 6.77 6.99
N ALA A 105 1.16 5.73 6.13
CA ALA A 105 1.88 4.49 6.35
C ALA A 105 3.41 4.71 6.44
N CYS A 106 4.11 3.73 6.97
CA CYS A 106 5.57 3.80 7.10
C CYS A 106 6.21 2.44 6.92
N SER A 107 7.16 2.34 6.00
CA SER A 107 7.94 1.12 5.80
C SER A 107 8.59 0.65 7.12
N GLY A 108 8.46 -0.64 7.43
CA GLY A 108 8.93 -1.26 8.65
C GLY A 108 8.04 -1.05 9.89
N ALA A 109 6.92 -0.32 9.77
CA ALA A 109 6.03 -0.08 10.91
C ALA A 109 5.46 -1.38 11.50
N LYS A 110 5.36 -1.40 12.82
CA LYS A 110 4.64 -2.39 13.63
C LYS A 110 3.39 -1.74 14.22
N VAL A 111 2.57 -2.52 14.92
CA VAL A 111 1.40 -1.96 15.61
C VAL A 111 1.79 -0.85 16.59
N ASN A 112 2.88 -1.04 17.33
CA ASN A 112 3.41 -0.04 18.26
C ASN A 112 4.55 0.76 17.63
N THR A 113 4.59 2.07 17.89
CA THR A 113 5.69 2.97 17.52
C THR A 113 7.00 2.54 18.17
N PHE A 114 8.08 2.59 17.42
CA PHE A 114 9.44 2.29 17.91
C PHE A 114 10.51 3.06 17.11
N THR A 115 11.75 2.96 17.55
CA THR A 115 12.92 3.36 16.76
C THR A 115 13.64 2.08 16.32
N SER A 116 13.95 1.96 15.04
CA SER A 116 14.65 0.79 14.48
C SER A 116 16.12 0.72 14.97
N SER A 117 16.73 -0.42 14.80
CA SER A 117 18.14 -0.64 15.23
C SER A 117 19.14 0.30 14.54
N ASP A 118 18.82 0.76 13.35
CA ASP A 118 19.58 1.74 12.57
C ASP A 118 19.18 3.20 12.85
N GLY A 119 18.37 3.44 13.90
CA GLY A 119 18.07 4.76 14.45
C GLY A 119 16.89 5.50 13.79
N TYR A 120 16.15 4.89 12.88
CA TYR A 120 15.00 5.53 12.23
C TYR A 120 13.73 5.41 13.05
N PHE A 121 13.01 6.53 13.17
CA PHE A 121 11.69 6.56 13.78
C PHE A 121 10.67 5.82 12.92
N LYS A 122 9.94 4.88 13.51
CA LYS A 122 8.92 4.06 12.86
C LYS A 122 7.57 4.25 13.56
N PRO A 123 6.68 5.13 13.05
CA PRO A 123 5.37 5.34 13.63
C PRO A 123 4.49 4.10 13.49
N GLY A 124 4.00 3.57 14.59
CA GLY A 124 3.01 2.50 14.67
C GLY A 124 1.57 3.02 14.54
N ILE A 125 0.60 2.11 14.64
CA ILE A 125 -0.83 2.46 14.62
C ILE A 125 -1.29 2.79 16.06
N ASP A 126 -0.63 3.75 16.67
CA ASP A 126 -0.86 4.16 18.05
C ASP A 126 -0.94 5.69 18.19
N PHE A 127 -1.15 6.15 19.43
CA PHE A 127 -1.22 7.57 19.78
C PHE A 127 0.11 8.11 20.32
N TYR A 128 1.22 7.47 19.97
CA TYR A 128 2.54 7.96 20.37
C TYR A 128 2.71 9.45 20.00
N GLN A 129 3.34 10.19 20.91
CA GLN A 129 3.76 11.57 20.67
C GLN A 129 5.00 11.89 21.50
N SER A 130 6.06 12.35 20.81
CA SER A 130 7.26 12.91 21.44
C SER A 130 7.85 13.98 20.52
N GLY A 131 7.75 15.24 20.91
CA GLY A 131 8.07 16.37 20.04
C GLY A 131 7.20 16.36 18.78
N SER A 132 7.84 16.37 17.61
CA SER A 132 7.17 16.26 16.30
C SER A 132 6.84 14.83 15.89
N ASN A 133 7.42 13.83 16.54
CA ASN A 133 7.21 12.42 16.24
C ASN A 133 5.85 11.94 16.75
N LYS A 134 5.03 11.41 15.86
CA LYS A 134 3.66 10.96 16.17
C LYS A 134 3.42 9.56 15.58
N GLY A 135 2.66 8.73 16.31
CA GLY A 135 2.10 7.50 15.77
C GLY A 135 1.03 7.78 14.70
N GLN A 136 0.76 6.82 13.83
CA GLN A 136 -0.14 6.99 12.70
C GLN A 136 -1.59 7.26 13.12
N ALA A 137 -2.07 6.66 14.23
CA ALA A 137 -3.41 6.95 14.75
C ALA A 137 -3.52 8.40 15.23
N ARG A 138 -2.46 8.94 15.84
CA ARG A 138 -2.41 10.36 16.23
C ARG A 138 -2.41 11.28 15.01
N MET A 139 -1.62 10.96 13.97
CA MET A 139 -1.60 11.72 12.72
C MET A 139 -2.98 11.69 12.04
N LEU A 140 -3.63 10.52 11.99
CA LEU A 140 -4.97 10.38 11.44
C LEU A 140 -5.99 11.25 12.20
N GLN A 141 -5.97 11.21 13.54
CA GLN A 141 -6.87 12.02 14.37
C GLN A 141 -6.77 13.50 14.05
N GLU A 142 -5.56 14.02 13.97
CA GLU A 142 -5.31 15.45 13.68
C GLU A 142 -5.80 15.81 12.27
N PHE A 143 -5.51 14.97 11.28
CA PHE A 143 -5.92 15.19 9.91
C PHE A 143 -7.46 15.12 9.74
N ALA A 144 -8.08 14.10 10.31
CA ALA A 144 -9.52 13.86 10.19
C ALA A 144 -10.35 14.96 10.86
N GLY A 145 -9.82 15.66 11.87
CA GLY A 145 -10.50 16.78 12.52
C GLY A 145 -10.84 17.94 11.59
N THR A 146 -10.15 18.05 10.45
CA THR A 146 -10.29 19.17 9.49
C THR A 146 -10.53 18.70 8.04
N HIS A 147 -10.71 17.39 7.79
CA HIS A 147 -10.89 16.83 6.45
C HIS A 147 -11.99 15.77 6.45
N ASN A 148 -12.70 15.64 5.33
CA ASN A 148 -13.78 14.67 5.15
C ASN A 148 -13.22 13.28 4.80
N VAL A 149 -12.70 12.53 5.79
CA VAL A 149 -12.17 11.17 5.60
C VAL A 149 -13.31 10.17 5.46
N LYS A 150 -13.44 9.54 4.30
CA LYS A 150 -14.50 8.56 3.96
C LYS A 150 -14.02 7.11 3.97
N MET A 151 -12.79 6.87 3.57
CA MET A 151 -12.21 5.53 3.53
C MET A 151 -10.81 5.54 4.14
N ILE A 152 -10.55 4.56 4.99
CA ILE A 152 -9.24 4.34 5.60
C ILE A 152 -8.78 2.94 5.17
N MET A 153 -7.68 2.89 4.42
CA MET A 153 -7.01 1.63 4.08
C MET A 153 -6.01 1.30 5.19
N LEU A 154 -5.99 0.06 5.65
CA LEU A 154 -5.08 -0.39 6.71
C LEU A 154 -4.41 -1.72 6.37
N SER A 155 -3.07 -1.72 6.30
CA SER A 155 -2.23 -2.90 6.14
C SER A 155 -1.21 -2.93 7.26
N ILE A 156 -1.34 -3.84 8.22
CA ILE A 156 -0.45 -3.90 9.39
C ILE A 156 -0.36 -5.33 9.94
N GLY A 157 0.76 -5.67 10.53
CA GLY A 157 0.99 -6.93 11.23
C GLY A 157 2.12 -7.76 10.64
N GLY A 158 2.47 -7.61 9.37
CA GLY A 158 3.56 -8.36 8.76
C GLY A 158 4.88 -8.25 9.53
N ASN A 159 5.25 -7.04 9.94
CA ASN A 159 6.45 -6.79 10.75
C ASN A 159 6.32 -7.26 12.21
N ASP A 160 5.11 -7.36 12.74
CA ASP A 160 4.87 -7.99 14.04
C ASP A 160 5.10 -9.51 14.00
N PHE A 161 4.91 -10.15 12.84
CA PHE A 161 5.32 -11.53 12.57
C PHE A 161 6.80 -11.69 12.21
N ASN A 162 7.61 -10.62 12.29
CA ASN A 162 9.02 -10.59 11.92
C ASN A 162 9.28 -11.02 10.46
N PHE A 163 8.45 -10.54 9.54
CA PHE A 163 8.51 -10.92 8.12
C PHE A 163 9.91 -10.73 7.50
N ALA A 164 10.58 -9.61 7.76
CA ALA A 164 11.91 -9.32 7.24
C ALA A 164 12.97 -10.34 7.72
N ASP A 165 12.94 -10.71 9.02
CA ASP A 165 13.86 -11.68 9.59
C ASP A 165 13.65 -13.08 9.01
N ILE A 166 12.38 -13.44 8.72
CA ILE A 166 12.05 -14.72 8.08
C ILE A 166 12.60 -14.76 6.65
N VAL A 167 12.41 -13.69 5.87
CA VAL A 167 12.97 -13.59 4.51
C VAL A 167 14.49 -13.69 4.55
N GLN A 168 15.11 -12.99 5.49
CA GLN A 168 16.58 -13.03 5.66
C GLN A 168 17.06 -14.44 6.01
N ALA A 169 16.42 -15.15 6.95
CA ALA A 169 16.77 -16.51 7.32
C ALA A 169 16.71 -17.44 6.08
N CYS A 170 15.62 -17.38 5.33
CA CYS A 170 15.45 -18.22 4.13
C CYS A 170 16.51 -17.96 3.06
N VAL A 171 16.86 -16.69 2.82
CA VAL A 171 17.91 -16.33 1.84
C VAL A 171 19.30 -16.78 2.33
N VAL A 172 19.60 -16.62 3.62
CA VAL A 172 20.86 -17.08 4.22
C VAL A 172 20.98 -18.60 4.10
N ASP A 173 19.94 -19.34 4.45
CA ASP A 173 19.93 -20.80 4.36
C ASP A 173 20.09 -21.29 2.91
N PHE A 174 19.44 -20.62 1.96
CA PHE A 174 19.63 -20.90 0.54
C PHE A 174 21.08 -20.65 0.07
N LEU A 175 21.71 -19.58 0.51
CA LEU A 175 23.06 -19.20 0.08
C LEU A 175 24.18 -20.00 0.79
N THR A 176 23.93 -20.48 2.00
CA THR A 176 24.96 -21.13 2.83
C THR A 176 24.90 -22.65 2.83
N SER A 177 23.85 -23.24 2.26
CA SER A 177 23.72 -24.71 2.15
C SER A 177 23.75 -25.18 0.69
N PRO A 178 24.45 -26.31 0.41
CA PRO A 178 24.48 -26.84 -0.94
C PRO A 178 23.19 -27.58 -1.29
N SER A 179 22.87 -27.69 -2.59
CA SER A 179 21.62 -28.32 -3.06
C SER A 179 21.45 -29.80 -2.69
N TRP A 180 22.55 -30.49 -2.32
CA TRP A 180 22.54 -31.87 -1.87
C TRP A 180 22.43 -32.00 -0.33
N TRP A 181 22.57 -30.88 0.44
CA TRP A 181 22.33 -30.81 1.88
C TRP A 181 21.70 -29.46 2.21
N LYS A 182 20.42 -29.35 1.92
CA LYS A 182 19.68 -28.09 2.09
C LYS A 182 19.37 -27.83 3.56
N ASN A 183 19.69 -26.63 4.04
CA ASN A 183 19.12 -26.05 5.25
C ASN A 183 17.81 -25.34 4.89
N TYR A 184 16.76 -25.51 5.68
CA TYR A 184 15.45 -24.94 5.42
C TYR A 184 15.05 -23.97 6.52
N CYS A 185 14.76 -22.72 6.16
CA CYS A 185 14.35 -21.71 7.10
C CYS A 185 12.99 -22.03 7.77
N TYR A 186 12.10 -22.75 7.09
CA TYR A 186 10.78 -23.06 7.65
C TYR A 186 10.89 -23.94 8.91
N ASP A 187 11.98 -24.66 9.11
CA ASP A 187 12.17 -25.52 10.29
C ASP A 187 13.08 -24.89 11.35
N ASP A 188 13.63 -23.72 11.14
CA ASP A 188 14.33 -22.93 12.14
C ASP A 188 13.46 -22.64 13.35
N SER A 189 14.02 -22.78 14.54
CA SER A 189 13.27 -22.51 15.78
C SER A 189 12.77 -21.08 15.90
N SER A 190 13.55 -20.09 15.46
CA SER A 190 13.20 -18.68 15.42
C SER A 190 12.05 -18.38 14.46
N VAL A 191 12.03 -19.04 13.29
CA VAL A 191 10.95 -18.92 12.29
C VAL A 191 9.69 -19.60 12.80
N LYS A 192 9.78 -20.86 13.27
CA LYS A 192 8.64 -21.62 13.83
C LYS A 192 7.96 -20.89 14.98
N ALA A 193 8.73 -20.25 15.85
CA ALA A 193 8.22 -19.54 17.02
C ALA A 193 7.19 -18.47 16.64
N ASN A 194 7.36 -17.78 15.50
CA ASN A 194 6.41 -16.74 15.04
C ASN A 194 5.02 -17.31 14.72
N PHE A 195 4.92 -18.59 14.37
CA PHE A 195 3.70 -19.22 13.86
C PHE A 195 3.08 -20.26 14.81
N THR A 196 3.49 -20.30 16.08
CA THR A 196 2.77 -21.06 17.11
C THR A 196 1.38 -20.48 17.32
N THR A 197 0.42 -21.30 17.73
CA THR A 197 -0.97 -20.85 18.00
C THR A 197 -0.99 -19.68 18.98
N THR A 198 -0.19 -19.73 20.05
CA THR A 198 -0.08 -18.65 21.05
C THR A 198 0.38 -17.34 20.42
N ASN A 199 1.47 -17.38 19.61
CA ASN A 199 2.00 -16.18 18.98
C ASN A 199 1.05 -15.63 17.91
N VAL A 200 0.45 -16.47 17.08
CA VAL A 200 -0.57 -16.03 16.10
C VAL A 200 -1.74 -15.34 16.81
N SER A 201 -2.23 -15.90 17.92
CA SER A 201 -3.30 -15.27 18.71
C SER A 201 -2.87 -13.93 19.30
N ALA A 202 -1.65 -13.83 19.83
CA ALA A 202 -1.11 -12.57 20.35
C ALA A 202 -0.98 -11.50 19.24
N LYS A 203 -0.49 -11.88 18.05
CA LYS A 203 -0.40 -10.95 16.90
C LYS A 203 -1.78 -10.53 16.41
N THR A 204 -2.75 -11.44 16.37
CA THR A 204 -4.15 -11.09 16.06
C THR A 204 -4.71 -10.06 17.03
N ALA A 205 -4.46 -10.20 18.33
CA ALA A 205 -4.87 -9.24 19.33
C ALA A 205 -4.20 -7.86 19.13
N LEU A 206 -2.90 -7.83 18.80
CA LEU A 206 -2.21 -6.59 18.47
C LEU A 206 -2.82 -5.89 17.24
N ILE A 207 -3.07 -6.63 16.15
CA ILE A 207 -3.72 -6.07 14.94
C ILE A 207 -5.13 -5.55 15.28
N THR A 208 -5.88 -6.27 16.12
CA THR A 208 -7.19 -5.80 16.60
C THR A 208 -7.06 -4.47 17.35
N THR A 209 -6.03 -4.32 18.18
CA THR A 209 -5.73 -3.05 18.87
C THR A 209 -5.44 -1.93 17.86
N ALA A 210 -4.69 -2.19 16.79
CA ALA A 210 -4.44 -1.22 15.74
C ALA A 210 -5.75 -0.73 15.09
N VAL A 211 -6.67 -1.63 14.74
CA VAL A 211 -7.98 -1.25 14.18
C VAL A 211 -8.79 -0.40 15.17
N ASN A 212 -8.77 -0.77 16.45
CA ASN A 212 -9.46 -0.01 17.49
C ASN A 212 -8.84 1.38 17.71
N ASN A 213 -7.51 1.51 17.58
CA ASN A 213 -6.83 2.82 17.61
C ASN A 213 -7.27 3.70 16.45
N VAL A 214 -7.42 3.16 15.23
CA VAL A 214 -7.98 3.89 14.09
C VAL A 214 -9.42 4.36 14.39
N LYS A 215 -10.26 3.49 14.93
CA LYS A 215 -11.64 3.86 15.33
C LYS A 215 -11.66 4.96 16.41
N THR A 216 -10.77 4.87 17.39
CA THR A 216 -10.62 5.89 18.45
C THR A 216 -10.15 7.22 17.86
N ALA A 217 -9.19 7.20 16.92
CA ALA A 217 -8.72 8.40 16.23
C ALA A 217 -9.86 9.11 15.49
N MET A 218 -10.70 8.37 14.78
CA MET A 218 -11.86 8.92 14.08
C MET A 218 -12.93 9.46 15.04
N ALA A 219 -13.21 8.75 16.12
CA ALA A 219 -14.15 9.22 17.16
C ALA A 219 -13.66 10.52 17.82
N ASN A 220 -12.37 10.60 18.18
CA ASN A 220 -11.75 11.80 18.74
C ASN A 220 -11.75 12.97 17.75
N ALA A 221 -11.70 12.69 16.45
CA ALA A 221 -11.82 13.68 15.38
C ALA A 221 -13.28 14.13 15.12
N GLY A 222 -14.27 13.55 15.82
CA GLY A 222 -15.67 13.92 15.70
C GLY A 222 -16.50 13.09 14.73
N TYR A 223 -15.99 11.94 14.27
CA TYR A 223 -16.73 11.04 13.36
C TYR A 223 -17.60 10.04 14.12
N SER A 224 -18.82 9.83 13.63
CA SER A 224 -19.60 8.63 13.91
C SER A 224 -19.14 7.46 13.02
N THR A 225 -19.39 6.23 13.44
CA THR A 225 -19.00 5.01 12.69
C THR A 225 -19.71 4.87 11.34
N SER A 226 -20.80 5.59 11.09
CA SER A 226 -21.50 5.60 9.81
C SER A 226 -20.87 6.54 8.76
N GLN A 227 -19.96 7.42 9.15
CA GLN A 227 -19.40 8.44 8.28
C GLN A 227 -18.12 7.99 7.55
N TYR A 228 -17.51 6.87 7.97
CA TYR A 228 -16.29 6.33 7.35
C TYR A 228 -16.30 4.80 7.32
N THR A 229 -15.45 4.24 6.49
CA THR A 229 -15.20 2.79 6.44
C THR A 229 -13.70 2.52 6.54
N ILE A 230 -13.33 1.56 7.38
CA ILE A 230 -11.98 0.98 7.42
C ILE A 230 -11.97 -0.23 6.48
N VAL A 231 -11.05 -0.27 5.54
CA VAL A 231 -10.81 -1.41 4.66
C VAL A 231 -9.45 -2.00 5.05
N MET A 232 -9.48 -3.11 5.76
CA MET A 232 -8.30 -3.90 6.08
C MET A 232 -7.87 -4.67 4.84
N GLN A 233 -6.58 -4.62 4.48
CA GLN A 233 -6.07 -5.47 3.40
C GLN A 233 -5.18 -6.58 3.91
N THR A 234 -5.29 -7.77 3.29
CA THR A 234 -4.34 -8.87 3.47
C THR A 234 -3.09 -8.62 2.61
N TYR A 235 -2.04 -9.41 2.84
CA TYR A 235 -0.81 -9.30 2.05
C TYR A 235 -0.91 -10.21 0.81
N PRO A 236 -0.50 -9.73 -0.37
CA PRO A 236 -0.34 -10.58 -1.54
C PRO A 236 0.84 -11.52 -1.34
N SER A 237 0.75 -12.76 -1.87
CA SER A 237 1.90 -13.65 -1.88
C SER A 237 2.99 -13.12 -2.82
N PRO A 238 4.21 -12.85 -2.31
CA PRO A 238 5.26 -12.21 -3.11
C PRO A 238 6.06 -13.17 -3.99
N ILE A 239 6.08 -14.47 -3.67
CA ILE A 239 6.81 -15.51 -4.39
C ILE A 239 5.88 -16.68 -4.77
N PRO A 240 6.16 -17.43 -5.83
CA PRO A 240 5.38 -18.62 -6.17
C PRO A 240 5.66 -19.78 -5.21
N ASN A 241 4.84 -20.84 -5.27
CA ASN A 241 5.21 -22.13 -4.71
C ASN A 241 6.48 -22.66 -5.40
N GLY A 242 7.15 -23.60 -4.77
CA GLY A 242 8.44 -24.15 -5.22
C GLY A 242 8.47 -24.58 -6.69
N SER A 243 7.39 -25.22 -7.18
CA SER A 243 7.26 -25.62 -8.57
C SER A 243 7.00 -24.48 -9.56
N GLY A 244 6.64 -23.30 -9.06
CA GLY A 244 6.30 -22.13 -9.87
C GLY A 244 7.49 -21.24 -10.24
N PHE A 245 8.67 -21.46 -9.68
CA PHE A 245 9.86 -20.67 -10.00
C PHE A 245 10.38 -20.93 -11.41
N ARG A 246 10.81 -19.87 -12.12
CA ARG A 246 11.51 -19.99 -13.42
C ARG A 246 12.96 -20.43 -13.27
N TYR A 247 13.57 -20.25 -12.11
CA TYR A 247 14.95 -20.67 -11.84
C TYR A 247 14.97 -21.96 -11.03
N SER A 248 15.89 -22.88 -11.39
CA SER A 248 16.13 -24.08 -10.59
C SER A 248 16.54 -23.71 -9.17
N GLU A 249 16.20 -24.56 -8.19
CA GLU A 249 16.77 -24.44 -6.85
C GLU A 249 18.22 -24.97 -6.76
N SER A 250 18.73 -25.64 -7.83
CA SER A 250 20.11 -26.09 -7.94
C SER A 250 21.02 -24.96 -8.35
N GLY A 251 22.14 -24.79 -7.66
CA GLY A 251 23.05 -23.66 -7.88
C GLY A 251 22.44 -22.35 -7.33
N TYR A 252 23.15 -21.26 -7.47
CA TYR A 252 22.76 -19.98 -6.84
C TYR A 252 22.06 -19.00 -7.77
N THR A 253 21.73 -19.39 -9.00
CA THR A 253 21.10 -18.52 -10.01
C THR A 253 19.79 -17.94 -9.51
N ARG A 254 19.02 -18.69 -8.70
CA ARG A 254 17.78 -18.20 -8.12
C ARG A 254 18.00 -16.92 -7.29
N GLN A 255 19.08 -16.81 -6.52
CA GLN A 255 19.42 -15.59 -5.80
C GLN A 255 20.30 -14.65 -6.63
N SER A 256 21.38 -15.15 -7.24
CA SER A 256 22.39 -14.29 -7.91
C SER A 256 21.85 -13.56 -9.13
N THR A 257 20.87 -14.14 -9.84
CA THR A 257 20.21 -13.54 -11.00
C THR A 257 18.79 -13.10 -10.66
N GLY A 258 18.02 -13.98 -10.02
CA GLY A 258 16.59 -13.73 -9.76
C GLY A 258 16.31 -12.86 -8.55
N GLY A 259 17.20 -12.83 -7.56
CA GLY A 259 16.91 -12.18 -6.28
C GLY A 259 15.78 -12.83 -5.50
N CYS A 260 15.67 -14.16 -5.55
CA CYS A 260 14.58 -14.91 -4.93
C CYS A 260 15.08 -16.24 -4.31
N GLY A 261 16.16 -16.16 -3.52
CA GLY A 261 16.87 -17.30 -2.93
C GLY A 261 16.06 -18.02 -1.87
N PHE A 262 15.12 -18.85 -2.29
CA PHE A 262 14.34 -19.74 -1.44
C PHE A 262 14.46 -21.17 -1.93
N TRP A 263 14.55 -22.16 -1.03
CA TRP A 263 14.33 -23.55 -1.39
C TRP A 263 12.85 -23.78 -1.74
N ASN A 264 12.57 -24.79 -2.57
CA ASN A 264 11.17 -25.09 -2.95
C ASN A 264 10.29 -25.34 -1.73
N LYS A 265 10.78 -26.10 -0.74
CA LYS A 265 10.03 -26.38 0.48
C LYS A 265 9.77 -25.11 1.33
N ASP A 266 10.72 -24.18 1.38
CA ASP A 266 10.53 -22.90 2.08
C ASP A 266 9.48 -22.04 1.38
N ALA A 267 9.51 -21.99 0.05
CA ALA A 267 8.49 -21.28 -0.73
C ALA A 267 7.09 -21.89 -0.59
N ASP A 268 7.00 -23.21 -0.58
CA ASP A 268 5.73 -23.93 -0.33
C ASP A 268 5.20 -23.63 1.07
N TRP A 269 6.07 -23.69 2.08
CA TRP A 269 5.71 -23.35 3.45
C TRP A 269 5.31 -21.87 3.58
N ALA A 270 6.05 -20.96 2.96
CA ALA A 270 5.73 -19.53 2.98
C ALA A 270 4.32 -19.27 2.46
N ASN A 271 3.96 -19.86 1.31
CA ASN A 271 2.63 -19.69 0.71
C ASN A 271 1.53 -20.42 1.48
N ASN A 272 1.76 -21.68 1.86
CA ASN A 272 0.69 -22.56 2.36
C ASN A 272 0.56 -22.51 3.89
N THR A 273 1.50 -21.87 4.59
CA THR A 273 1.50 -21.79 6.07
C THR A 273 1.68 -20.38 6.58
N ALA A 274 2.80 -19.71 6.26
CA ALA A 274 3.12 -18.40 6.82
C ALA A 274 2.11 -17.34 6.36
N MET A 275 1.94 -17.18 5.04
CA MET A 275 1.00 -16.21 4.48
C MET A 275 -0.45 -16.49 4.88
N VAL A 276 -0.84 -17.78 4.94
CA VAL A 276 -2.19 -18.17 5.41
C VAL A 276 -2.42 -17.73 6.86
N LYS A 277 -1.43 -17.90 7.74
CA LYS A 277 -1.53 -17.50 9.16
C LYS A 277 -1.51 -15.98 9.33
N ILE A 278 -0.64 -15.27 8.62
CA ILE A 278 -0.58 -13.80 8.64
C ILE A 278 -1.91 -13.20 8.15
N ASN A 279 -2.36 -13.60 6.96
CA ASN A 279 -3.61 -13.12 6.38
C ASN A 279 -4.84 -13.54 7.21
N GLY A 280 -4.81 -14.74 7.79
CA GLY A 280 -5.81 -15.20 8.74
C GLY A 280 -5.90 -14.33 9.99
N ALA A 281 -4.76 -13.90 10.54
CA ALA A 281 -4.71 -12.98 11.68
C ALA A 281 -5.31 -11.60 11.32
N VAL A 282 -5.00 -11.05 10.14
CA VAL A 282 -5.57 -9.79 9.64
C VAL A 282 -7.10 -9.89 9.51
N VAL A 283 -7.60 -10.96 8.88
CA VAL A 283 -9.06 -11.18 8.72
C VAL A 283 -9.75 -11.35 10.08
N SER A 284 -9.14 -12.11 10.98
CA SER A 284 -9.69 -12.33 12.33
C SER A 284 -9.75 -11.04 13.13
N ALA A 285 -8.70 -10.20 13.05
CA ALA A 285 -8.66 -8.89 13.69
C ALA A 285 -9.73 -7.94 13.12
N ALA A 286 -9.88 -7.91 11.80
CA ALA A 286 -10.93 -7.12 11.15
C ALA A 286 -12.33 -7.55 11.62
N THR A 287 -12.58 -8.86 11.73
CA THR A 287 -13.85 -9.43 12.21
C THR A 287 -14.10 -9.05 13.66
N ALA A 288 -13.10 -9.20 14.54
CA ALA A 288 -13.21 -8.87 15.97
C ALA A 288 -13.47 -7.38 16.20
N ALA A 289 -12.87 -6.51 15.38
CA ALA A 289 -13.05 -5.06 15.49
C ALA A 289 -14.33 -4.54 14.80
N ASN A 290 -15.02 -5.35 13.99
CA ASN A 290 -16.18 -4.92 13.19
C ASN A 290 -17.50 -4.84 13.97
N THR A 291 -17.50 -4.27 15.14
CA THR A 291 -18.69 -4.17 16.01
C THR A 291 -19.78 -3.22 15.48
N ALA A 292 -19.42 -2.28 14.62
CA ALA A 292 -20.33 -1.29 14.04
C ALA A 292 -20.63 -1.50 12.54
N GLY A 293 -20.11 -2.57 11.95
CA GLY A 293 -20.32 -2.88 10.53
C GLY A 293 -19.47 -2.06 9.53
N ASN A 294 -18.61 -1.16 10.02
CA ASN A 294 -17.81 -0.24 9.21
C ASN A 294 -16.35 -0.71 8.98
N VAL A 295 -16.00 -1.96 9.30
CA VAL A 295 -14.73 -2.60 8.95
C VAL A 295 -14.98 -3.63 7.85
N LYS A 296 -14.26 -3.50 6.74
CA LYS A 296 -14.33 -4.39 5.59
C LYS A 296 -12.96 -5.02 5.36
N VAL A 297 -12.90 -6.11 4.60
CA VAL A 297 -11.64 -6.77 4.22
C VAL A 297 -11.49 -6.75 2.71
N MET A 298 -10.34 -6.29 2.22
CA MET A 298 -9.87 -6.47 0.85
C MET A 298 -8.80 -7.56 0.85
N ARG A 299 -9.11 -8.71 0.26
CA ARG A 299 -8.19 -9.84 0.18
C ARG A 299 -7.27 -9.68 -1.03
N LEU A 300 -5.96 -9.75 -0.78
CA LEU A 300 -4.92 -9.65 -1.79
C LEU A 300 -4.17 -10.97 -2.00
N ASP A 301 -4.51 -12.04 -1.31
CA ASP A 301 -3.75 -13.29 -1.23
C ASP A 301 -3.24 -13.78 -2.60
N GLY A 302 -4.08 -13.74 -3.62
CA GLY A 302 -3.76 -14.16 -5.00
C GLY A 302 -3.57 -13.00 -6.00
N ALA A 303 -3.52 -11.75 -5.54
CA ALA A 303 -3.50 -10.58 -6.43
C ALA A 303 -2.33 -10.58 -7.43
N PHE A 304 -1.19 -11.14 -7.04
CA PHE A 304 0.02 -11.18 -7.87
C PHE A 304 0.26 -12.51 -8.59
N ASN A 305 -0.68 -13.44 -8.56
CA ASN A 305 -0.53 -14.73 -9.24
C ASN A 305 -0.19 -14.54 -10.72
N GLY A 306 0.90 -15.18 -11.17
CA GLY A 306 1.48 -15.03 -12.52
C GLY A 306 2.37 -13.81 -12.70
N ARG A 307 2.65 -13.03 -11.63
CA ARG A 307 3.50 -11.83 -11.62
C ARG A 307 4.40 -11.72 -10.40
N ARG A 308 4.46 -12.79 -9.58
CA ARG A 308 5.27 -12.83 -8.37
C ARG A 308 6.76 -12.83 -8.70
N LEU A 309 7.58 -12.56 -7.73
CA LEU A 309 9.04 -12.57 -7.88
C LEU A 309 9.51 -13.95 -8.37
N CYS A 310 10.30 -13.99 -9.43
CA CYS A 310 10.83 -15.19 -10.10
C CYS A 310 9.78 -16.21 -10.56
N GLU A 311 8.52 -15.82 -10.70
CA GLU A 311 7.49 -16.76 -11.17
C GLU A 311 7.68 -17.11 -12.65
N SER A 312 7.35 -18.35 -13.03
CA SER A 312 7.35 -18.76 -14.41
C SER A 312 6.37 -17.92 -15.24
N GLY A 313 6.79 -17.45 -16.42
CA GLY A 313 5.98 -16.62 -17.30
C GLY A 313 6.25 -15.12 -17.17
N VAL A 314 7.08 -14.68 -16.21
CA VAL A 314 7.62 -13.32 -16.10
C VAL A 314 9.14 -13.32 -16.04
N ASN A 315 9.76 -12.19 -16.34
CA ASN A 315 11.22 -12.08 -16.50
C ASN A 315 11.76 -10.76 -15.93
N LEU A 316 13.09 -10.68 -15.80
CA LEU A 316 13.81 -9.42 -15.70
C LEU A 316 13.59 -8.60 -16.96
N MET A 317 13.61 -7.28 -16.86
CA MET A 317 13.33 -6.35 -17.97
C MET A 317 14.20 -6.64 -19.20
N GLU A 318 15.48 -6.88 -19.02
CA GLU A 318 16.44 -7.20 -20.09
C GLU A 318 16.11 -8.49 -20.84
N ASN A 319 15.33 -9.38 -20.25
CA ASN A 319 14.94 -10.66 -20.83
C ASN A 319 13.52 -10.66 -21.42
N THR A 320 12.80 -9.52 -21.35
CA THR A 320 11.44 -9.41 -21.91
C THR A 320 11.40 -9.11 -23.38
N GLY A 321 12.48 -8.57 -23.95
CA GLY A 321 12.52 -8.04 -25.32
C GLY A 321 11.87 -6.66 -25.49
N TYR A 322 11.36 -6.04 -24.42
CA TYR A 322 10.65 -4.75 -24.49
C TYR A 322 11.53 -3.52 -24.21
N GLY A 323 12.75 -3.72 -23.76
CA GLY A 323 13.75 -2.67 -23.55
C GLY A 323 13.57 -1.88 -22.24
N ASN A 324 12.38 -1.38 -21.96
CA ASN A 324 12.11 -0.64 -20.73
C ASN A 324 10.61 -0.69 -20.32
N TRP A 325 10.32 -0.17 -19.13
CA TRP A 325 9.00 -0.20 -18.50
C TRP A 325 7.92 0.62 -19.24
N THR A 326 8.30 1.57 -20.10
CA THR A 326 7.33 2.40 -20.84
C THR A 326 6.66 1.64 -21.98
N ASN A 327 7.19 0.46 -22.35
CA ASN A 327 6.51 -0.41 -23.31
C ASN A 327 5.19 -0.93 -22.71
N ALA A 328 4.10 -0.81 -23.46
CA ALA A 328 2.77 -1.20 -23.00
C ALA A 328 2.65 -2.68 -22.57
N ASN A 329 3.53 -3.55 -23.06
CA ASN A 329 3.55 -4.97 -22.71
C ASN A 329 4.47 -5.29 -21.51
N ALA A 330 5.29 -4.36 -21.05
CA ALA A 330 6.22 -4.59 -19.94
C ALA A 330 5.49 -5.05 -18.67
N VAL A 331 4.35 -4.46 -18.36
CA VAL A 331 3.50 -4.83 -17.22
C VAL A 331 3.10 -6.30 -17.21
N ASN A 332 2.98 -6.93 -18.39
CA ASN A 332 2.59 -8.32 -18.50
C ASN A 332 3.77 -9.29 -18.48
N ALA A 333 4.97 -8.80 -18.71
CA ALA A 333 6.17 -9.61 -18.90
C ALA A 333 7.14 -9.54 -17.72
N THR A 334 6.98 -8.54 -16.83
CA THR A 334 7.85 -8.34 -15.67
C THR A 334 7.16 -8.74 -14.36
N GLU A 335 7.96 -8.94 -13.34
CA GLU A 335 7.50 -9.17 -11.98
C GLU A 335 6.87 -7.90 -11.38
N TRP A 336 5.89 -8.09 -10.50
CA TRP A 336 5.25 -7.00 -9.72
C TRP A 336 5.80 -6.89 -8.30
N VAL A 337 6.85 -7.63 -8.01
CA VAL A 337 7.54 -7.67 -6.72
C VAL A 337 9.02 -7.41 -6.95
N ALA A 338 9.63 -6.56 -6.13
CA ALA A 338 11.04 -6.22 -6.21
C ALA A 338 11.94 -7.38 -5.80
N GLN A 339 13.08 -7.53 -6.49
CA GLN A 339 14.12 -8.51 -6.18
C GLN A 339 14.66 -8.33 -4.76
N ILE A 340 14.99 -9.45 -4.10
CA ILE A 340 15.75 -9.42 -2.85
C ILE A 340 17.19 -9.05 -3.17
N ARG A 341 17.61 -7.90 -2.63
CA ARG A 341 18.96 -7.39 -2.82
C ARG A 341 19.77 -7.64 -1.56
N THR A 342 20.89 -8.33 -1.73
CA THR A 342 21.87 -8.54 -0.67
C THR A 342 22.97 -7.49 -0.79
N VAL A 343 23.79 -7.32 0.26
CA VAL A 343 24.92 -6.36 0.28
C VAL A 343 25.86 -6.57 -0.92
N SER A 344 26.06 -7.80 -1.37
CA SER A 344 26.89 -8.14 -2.52
C SER A 344 26.26 -7.79 -3.88
N THR A 345 24.96 -7.49 -3.92
CA THR A 345 24.21 -7.16 -5.16
C THR A 345 23.68 -5.73 -5.15
N ILE A 346 24.02 -4.92 -4.13
CA ILE A 346 23.62 -3.51 -4.06
C ILE A 346 24.58 -2.67 -4.90
N PHE A 347 24.29 -2.57 -6.19
CA PHE A 347 24.90 -1.58 -7.07
C PHE A 347 23.81 -0.66 -7.62
N GLY A 348 24.03 0.65 -7.48
CA GLY A 348 23.10 1.65 -7.99
C GLY A 348 22.10 2.17 -6.92
N PRO A 349 20.97 2.75 -7.35
CA PRO A 349 20.06 3.52 -6.49
C PRO A 349 19.03 2.69 -5.72
N TYR A 350 19.22 1.38 -5.60
CA TYR A 350 18.31 0.47 -4.90
C TYR A 350 18.54 0.48 -3.38
N TYR A 351 17.45 0.35 -2.62
CA TYR A 351 17.50 0.11 -1.18
C TYR A 351 17.25 -1.36 -0.86
N VAL A 352 17.99 -1.93 0.11
CA VAL A 352 17.72 -3.30 0.61
C VAL A 352 16.30 -3.44 1.14
N GLN A 353 15.80 -2.38 1.73
CA GLN A 353 14.47 -2.24 2.28
C GLN A 353 13.37 -2.47 1.23
N GLU A 354 13.63 -2.19 -0.05
CA GLU A 354 12.70 -2.42 -1.16
C GLU A 354 12.47 -3.91 -1.50
N SER A 355 13.36 -4.79 -1.00
CA SER A 355 13.33 -6.22 -1.32
C SER A 355 11.99 -6.86 -0.98
N ILE A 356 11.44 -7.66 -1.90
CA ILE A 356 10.21 -8.47 -1.72
C ILE A 356 8.93 -7.65 -1.48
N HIS A 357 8.96 -6.35 -1.80
CA HIS A 357 7.80 -5.48 -1.75
C HIS A 357 7.12 -5.32 -3.11
N PRO A 358 5.84 -4.93 -3.13
CA PRO A 358 5.17 -4.57 -4.38
C PRO A 358 5.95 -3.45 -5.07
N ASN A 359 6.33 -3.66 -6.31
CA ASN A 359 6.97 -2.63 -7.10
C ASN A 359 5.92 -1.69 -7.75
N TRP A 360 6.32 -0.77 -8.63
CA TRP A 360 5.42 0.15 -9.33
C TRP A 360 4.17 -0.53 -9.91
N TRP A 361 4.35 -1.68 -10.56
CA TRP A 361 3.22 -2.41 -11.13
C TRP A 361 2.36 -3.09 -10.07
N GLY A 362 2.99 -3.63 -9.02
CA GLY A 362 2.31 -4.22 -7.88
C GLY A 362 1.46 -3.19 -7.13
N GLU A 363 2.02 -2.02 -6.84
CA GLU A 363 1.31 -0.91 -6.21
C GLU A 363 0.12 -0.44 -7.06
N LYS A 364 0.32 -0.25 -8.37
CA LYS A 364 -0.76 0.14 -9.27
C LYS A 364 -1.81 -0.95 -9.47
N ALA A 365 -1.45 -2.22 -9.40
CA ALA A 365 -2.41 -3.31 -9.41
C ALA A 365 -3.33 -3.26 -8.18
N ILE A 366 -2.74 -3.09 -6.99
CA ILE A 366 -3.54 -2.93 -5.76
C ILE A 366 -4.35 -1.63 -5.82
N ARG A 367 -3.78 -0.52 -6.33
CA ARG A 367 -4.50 0.76 -6.52
C ARG A 367 -5.79 0.58 -7.34
N ASN A 368 -5.78 -0.23 -8.39
CA ASN A 368 -6.99 -0.55 -9.15
C ASN A 368 -8.06 -1.19 -8.26
N CYS A 369 -7.69 -2.13 -7.39
CA CYS A 369 -8.62 -2.72 -6.44
C CYS A 369 -9.08 -1.72 -5.37
N VAL A 370 -8.19 -0.85 -4.88
CA VAL A 370 -8.55 0.23 -3.92
C VAL A 370 -9.56 1.20 -4.56
N ARG A 371 -9.38 1.55 -5.84
CA ARG A 371 -10.36 2.35 -6.59
C ARG A 371 -11.73 1.67 -6.68
N GLN A 372 -11.77 0.37 -6.91
CA GLN A 372 -13.00 -0.41 -6.90
C GLN A 372 -13.58 -0.57 -5.48
N ALA A 373 -12.71 -0.65 -4.45
CA ALA A 373 -13.13 -0.65 -3.05
C ALA A 373 -13.75 0.67 -2.62
N TRP A 374 -13.31 1.81 -3.16
CA TRP A 374 -13.93 3.13 -2.96
C TRP A 374 -15.39 3.16 -3.40
N ASN A 375 -15.75 2.45 -4.48
CA ASN A 375 -17.12 2.20 -4.92
C ASN A 375 -18.01 3.46 -4.93
N GLY A 376 -17.51 4.56 -5.54
CA GLY A 376 -18.26 5.81 -5.64
C GLY A 376 -18.61 6.48 -4.31
N GLY A 377 -17.81 6.25 -3.24
CA GLY A 377 -18.04 6.83 -1.91
C GLY A 377 -18.82 5.93 -0.95
N SER A 378 -19.07 4.68 -1.35
CA SER A 378 -19.67 3.63 -0.51
C SER A 378 -18.68 2.47 -0.36
N PRO A 379 -17.62 2.61 0.45
CA PRO A 379 -16.50 1.67 0.45
C PRO A 379 -16.91 0.24 0.78
N ARG A 380 -16.30 -0.72 0.07
CA ARG A 380 -16.57 -2.15 0.21
C ARG A 380 -15.30 -2.98 0.31
N GLY A 381 -15.42 -4.18 0.83
CA GLY A 381 -14.40 -5.22 0.73
C GLY A 381 -14.56 -6.06 -0.53
N GLY A 382 -13.78 -7.13 -0.62
CA GLY A 382 -13.83 -8.10 -1.70
C GLY A 382 -12.50 -8.82 -1.87
N THR A 383 -12.38 -9.64 -2.91
CA THR A 383 -11.14 -10.32 -3.30
C THR A 383 -10.57 -9.66 -4.55
N CYS A 384 -9.36 -9.13 -4.42
CA CYS A 384 -8.61 -8.52 -5.52
C CYS A 384 -7.89 -9.61 -6.31
N SER A 385 -8.14 -9.69 -7.60
CA SER A 385 -7.47 -10.62 -8.50
C SER A 385 -7.24 -9.99 -9.86
N ARG A 386 -6.27 -10.53 -10.60
CA ARG A 386 -6.02 -10.09 -11.98
C ARG A 386 -7.17 -10.50 -12.88
N SER A 387 -7.72 -9.54 -13.65
CA SER A 387 -8.84 -9.77 -14.57
C SER A 387 -8.44 -9.85 -16.05
N GLY A 388 -7.17 -9.56 -16.35
CA GLY A 388 -6.66 -9.60 -17.72
C GLY A 388 -5.22 -9.11 -17.83
N ASN A 389 -4.75 -8.99 -19.07
CA ASN A 389 -3.47 -8.38 -19.40
C ASN A 389 -3.65 -6.90 -19.75
N GLY A 390 -2.54 -6.14 -19.73
CA GLY A 390 -2.51 -4.73 -20.10
C GLY A 390 -2.94 -3.80 -18.98
N LEU A 391 -3.11 -2.54 -19.34
CA LEU A 391 -3.45 -1.44 -18.44
C LEU A 391 -4.88 -0.96 -18.72
N ASN A 392 -5.56 -0.51 -17.67
CA ASN A 392 -6.84 0.20 -17.79
C ASN A 392 -6.61 1.67 -18.19
N ALA A 393 -7.68 2.43 -18.32
CA ALA A 393 -7.65 3.86 -18.68
C ALA A 393 -6.88 4.75 -17.68
N ASN A 394 -6.65 4.27 -16.46
CA ASN A 394 -5.87 4.98 -15.44
C ASN A 394 -4.37 4.60 -15.47
N GLY A 395 -3.93 3.78 -16.44
CA GLY A 395 -2.56 3.27 -16.51
C GLY A 395 -2.24 2.28 -15.38
N GLU A 396 -3.22 1.53 -14.91
CA GLU A 396 -3.10 0.51 -13.88
C GLU A 396 -3.32 -0.88 -14.48
N PRO A 397 -2.62 -1.93 -13.99
CA PRO A 397 -2.90 -3.29 -14.39
C PRO A 397 -4.39 -3.64 -14.24
N ASN A 398 -4.91 -4.45 -15.17
CA ASN A 398 -6.32 -4.86 -15.15
C ASN A 398 -6.61 -5.81 -13.98
N MET A 399 -7.32 -5.33 -12.98
CA MET A 399 -7.72 -6.05 -11.77
C MET A 399 -9.24 -6.03 -11.60
N ALA A 400 -9.76 -7.02 -10.87
CA ALA A 400 -11.15 -7.07 -10.42
C ALA A 400 -11.20 -7.24 -8.89
N LEU A 401 -12.11 -6.51 -8.25
CA LEU A 401 -12.47 -6.69 -6.86
C LEU A 401 -13.87 -7.33 -6.80
N THR A 402 -13.92 -8.63 -6.53
CA THR A 402 -15.15 -9.45 -6.49
C THR A 402 -15.60 -9.78 -5.07
#